data_7d3c5fd50a2cca333f891ad263618b74
#
_entry.id   7d3c5fd50a2cca333f891ad263618b74
#
_cell.length_a   1.000
_cell.length_b   1.000
_cell.length_c   1.000
_cell.angle_alpha   90.00
_cell.angle_beta   90.00
_cell.angle_gamma   90.00
#
_symmetry.space_group_name_H-M   'P 1'
#
loop_
_entity.id
_entity.type
_entity.pdbx_description
1 polymer ?
#
loop_
_entity_poly.entity_id
_entity_poly.type
_entity_poly.pdbx_seq_one_letter_code
_entity_poly.pdbx_strand_id
1 'polypeptide(L)'
;MLTREMSTKAKADGGLYFELYWGENLAEAWSYGREQTRVHAAPDEKAPLPLYGFTLPEEPFLMAERTERGWRIHLPPKVQVEHKQRGDAFTAVPDSQRVQDQGRASVTLTDGMTLRLTEGQLSLLVQGSVVKERVGPLQWKDMGWLAIVGLLFLSLPVGFLIAGPTPERAAESNARALQLAAEKEAARRKAMGLDTPMRPITDAEREQQQPADAGPEVNIPASFRMR
;
A
#
# COMPACT_ATOMS: atom_id res chain seq x y z
N MET A 1 49.31 13.56 16.02
CA MET A 1 48.17 13.45 15.05
C MET A 1 47.78 12.00 14.95
N LEU A 2 46.75 11.60 15.69
CA LEU A 2 46.21 10.24 15.67
C LEU A 2 45.04 10.22 14.70
N THR A 3 45.28 9.69 13.51
CA THR A 3 44.25 9.45 12.49
C THR A 3 43.37 8.31 13.00
N ARG A 4 42.19 8.68 13.48
CA ARG A 4 41.13 7.78 13.93
C ARG A 4 40.53 7.14 12.66
N GLU A 5 41.06 5.97 12.27
CA GLU A 5 40.41 5.09 11.29
C GLU A 5 39.04 4.71 11.87
N MET A 6 38.00 5.43 11.43
CA MET A 6 36.64 5.01 11.59
C MET A 6 36.42 3.86 10.62
N SER A 7 36.78 2.65 11.06
CA SER A 7 36.32 1.41 10.45
C SER A 7 34.80 1.41 10.55
N THR A 8 34.15 1.88 9.52
CA THR A 8 32.74 1.64 9.28
C THR A 8 32.59 0.14 9.00
N LYS A 9 32.49 -0.62 10.10
CA LYS A 9 32.09 -2.02 10.07
C LYS A 9 30.69 -2.02 9.44
N ALA A 10 30.66 -2.19 8.11
CA ALA A 10 29.44 -2.33 7.36
C ALA A 10 28.65 -3.46 8.03
N LYS A 11 27.53 -3.09 8.62
CA LYS A 11 26.70 -4.00 9.37
C LYS A 11 25.97 -4.88 8.36
N ALA A 12 26.61 -5.97 7.94
CA ALA A 12 26.06 -7.00 7.06
C ALA A 12 24.91 -7.80 7.72
N ASP A 13 24.05 -7.08 8.41
CA ASP A 13 23.03 -7.63 9.31
C ASP A 13 21.66 -7.82 8.63
N GLY A 14 21.56 -7.56 7.33
CA GLY A 14 20.33 -7.66 6.57
C GLY A 14 20.00 -9.08 6.12
N GLY A 15 18.72 -9.40 6.02
CA GLY A 15 18.21 -10.54 5.27
C GLY A 15 18.39 -10.35 3.77
N LEU A 16 17.86 -11.26 2.98
CA LEU A 16 17.88 -11.22 1.53
C LEU A 16 16.45 -11.29 1.00
N TYR A 17 16.16 -10.52 -0.04
CA TYR A 17 14.85 -10.46 -0.64
C TYR A 17 14.97 -10.69 -2.14
N PHE A 18 14.10 -11.53 -2.68
CA PHE A 18 14.00 -11.85 -4.09
C PHE A 18 12.62 -11.53 -4.62
N GLU A 19 12.55 -11.01 -5.83
CA GLU A 19 11.31 -10.80 -6.59
C GLU A 19 11.50 -11.38 -7.99
N LEU A 20 10.62 -12.26 -8.38
CA LEU A 20 10.58 -12.85 -9.72
C LEU A 20 9.52 -12.13 -10.55
N TYR A 21 9.91 -11.66 -11.72
CA TYR A 21 9.03 -11.01 -12.68
C TYR A 21 8.97 -11.82 -13.97
N TRP A 22 7.79 -11.85 -14.56
CA TRP A 22 7.56 -12.28 -15.94
C TRP A 22 7.17 -11.04 -16.75
N GLY A 23 8.07 -10.54 -17.58
CA GLY A 23 7.96 -9.22 -18.18
C GLY A 23 7.89 -8.14 -17.11
N GLU A 24 6.77 -7.42 -17.05
CA GLU A 24 6.52 -6.36 -16.05
C GLU A 24 5.71 -6.85 -14.83
N ASN A 25 5.22 -8.08 -14.85
CA ASN A 25 4.36 -8.61 -13.81
C ASN A 25 5.18 -9.31 -12.73
N LEU A 26 4.96 -8.93 -11.46
CA LEU A 26 5.49 -9.66 -10.33
C LEU A 26 4.80 -11.02 -10.25
N ALA A 27 5.58 -12.09 -10.39
CA ALA A 27 5.11 -13.46 -10.28
C ALA A 27 5.16 -13.94 -8.82
N GLU A 28 6.34 -13.85 -8.20
CA GLU A 28 6.56 -14.34 -6.84
C GLU A 28 7.59 -13.48 -6.11
N ALA A 29 7.59 -13.56 -4.76
CA ALA A 29 8.55 -12.88 -3.91
C ALA A 29 8.91 -13.71 -2.68
N TRP A 30 10.20 -13.72 -2.31
CA TRP A 30 10.71 -14.48 -1.16
C TRP A 30 11.58 -13.60 -0.28
N SER A 31 11.50 -13.83 1.02
CA SER A 31 12.31 -13.12 2.01
C SER A 31 13.01 -14.11 2.92
N TYR A 32 14.32 -13.97 3.02
CA TYR A 32 15.19 -14.80 3.87
C TYR A 32 15.74 -13.96 5.01
N GLY A 33 15.57 -14.48 6.22
CA GLY A 33 16.04 -13.82 7.45
C GLY A 33 17.55 -13.93 7.66
N ARG A 34 18.00 -13.37 8.78
CA ARG A 34 19.42 -13.38 9.20
C ARG A 34 19.97 -14.78 9.46
N GLU A 35 19.12 -15.73 9.81
CA GLU A 35 19.49 -17.08 10.19
C GLU A 35 19.91 -17.91 8.99
N GLN A 36 19.42 -17.50 7.81
CA GLN A 36 19.75 -18.18 6.57
C GLN A 36 21.16 -17.75 6.11
N THR A 37 22.04 -18.70 5.94
CA THR A 37 23.40 -18.45 5.46
C THR A 37 23.58 -18.80 3.99
N ARG A 38 22.73 -19.66 3.44
CA ARG A 38 22.74 -20.11 2.05
C ARG A 38 21.34 -20.23 1.51
N VAL A 39 21.13 -19.82 0.27
CA VAL A 39 19.88 -19.96 -0.45
C VAL A 39 20.15 -20.77 -1.71
N HIS A 40 19.48 -21.91 -1.84
CA HIS A 40 19.55 -22.78 -2.99
C HIS A 40 18.32 -22.60 -3.87
N ALA A 41 18.56 -22.53 -5.17
CA ALA A 41 17.52 -22.45 -6.18
C ALA A 41 17.41 -23.78 -6.94
N ALA A 42 16.19 -24.15 -7.29
CA ALA A 42 15.91 -25.25 -8.19
C ALA A 42 14.57 -25.00 -8.93
N PRO A 43 14.35 -25.67 -10.07
CA PRO A 43 13.08 -25.57 -10.80
C PRO A 43 11.97 -26.45 -10.17
N ASP A 44 11.93 -26.52 -8.86
CA ASP A 44 10.93 -27.27 -8.09
C ASP A 44 10.21 -26.33 -7.13
N GLU A 45 8.89 -26.44 -7.05
CA GLU A 45 8.04 -25.66 -6.14
C GLU A 45 8.43 -25.80 -4.66
N LYS A 46 9.01 -26.95 -4.29
CA LYS A 46 9.47 -27.22 -2.93
C LYS A 46 10.86 -26.70 -2.63
N ALA A 47 11.55 -26.14 -3.62
CA ALA A 47 12.87 -25.57 -3.42
C ALA A 47 12.80 -24.34 -2.50
N PRO A 48 13.86 -24.08 -1.73
CA PRO A 48 13.93 -22.83 -0.97
C PRO A 48 13.72 -21.59 -1.85
N LEU A 49 14.26 -21.57 -3.06
CA LEU A 49 14.01 -20.55 -4.08
C LEU A 49 13.59 -21.25 -5.38
N PRO A 50 12.29 -21.33 -5.67
CA PRO A 50 11.80 -21.89 -6.93
C PRO A 50 12.14 -20.95 -8.10
N LEU A 51 12.97 -21.40 -9.03
CA LEU A 51 13.34 -20.62 -10.21
C LEU A 51 12.99 -21.38 -11.50
N TYR A 52 11.72 -21.30 -11.87
CA TYR A 52 11.24 -21.86 -13.12
C TYR A 52 11.72 -21.03 -14.32
N GLY A 53 12.25 -21.69 -15.34
CA GLY A 53 12.63 -21.05 -16.59
C GLY A 53 14.00 -20.40 -16.61
N PHE A 54 14.73 -20.38 -15.50
CA PHE A 54 16.16 -20.06 -15.49
C PHE A 54 17.00 -21.28 -15.82
N THR A 55 18.08 -21.08 -16.60
CA THR A 55 19.05 -22.14 -16.88
C THR A 55 20.01 -22.26 -15.71
N LEU A 56 19.79 -23.25 -14.83
CA LEU A 56 20.67 -23.52 -13.70
C LEU A 56 21.77 -24.54 -14.11
N PRO A 57 23.04 -24.33 -13.73
CA PRO A 57 24.14 -25.25 -14.10
C PRO A 57 24.13 -26.54 -13.28
N GLU A 58 23.49 -26.53 -12.12
CA GLU A 58 23.34 -27.67 -11.21
C GLU A 58 22.02 -27.55 -10.42
N GLU A 59 21.52 -28.66 -9.91
CA GLU A 59 20.31 -28.72 -9.08
C GLU A 59 20.59 -29.53 -7.80
N PRO A 60 20.50 -28.89 -6.63
CA PRO A 60 20.16 -27.48 -6.37
C PRO A 60 21.34 -26.52 -6.64
N PHE A 61 21.08 -25.38 -7.26
CA PHE A 61 22.05 -24.33 -7.51
C PHE A 61 22.21 -23.43 -6.29
N LEU A 62 23.43 -23.19 -5.83
CA LEU A 62 23.70 -22.21 -4.76
C LEU A 62 23.55 -20.80 -5.32
N MET A 63 22.38 -20.17 -5.06
CA MET A 63 22.07 -18.85 -5.58
C MET A 63 22.68 -17.73 -4.77
N ALA A 64 22.66 -17.85 -3.44
CA ALA A 64 23.21 -16.84 -2.56
C ALA A 64 23.88 -17.47 -1.33
N GLU A 65 25.00 -16.89 -0.92
CA GLU A 65 25.67 -17.24 0.33
C GLU A 65 26.04 -15.98 1.12
N ARG A 66 26.00 -16.11 2.42
CA ARG A 66 26.36 -15.02 3.32
C ARG A 66 27.86 -15.02 3.56
N THR A 67 28.49 -13.86 3.38
CA THR A 67 29.90 -13.62 3.63
C THR A 67 30.07 -12.54 4.71
N GLU A 68 31.28 -12.33 5.17
CA GLU A 68 31.59 -11.24 6.12
C GLU A 68 31.28 -9.83 5.57
N ARG A 69 31.30 -9.69 4.23
CA ARG A 69 31.10 -8.42 3.52
C ARG A 69 29.65 -8.21 3.04
N GLY A 70 28.75 -9.15 3.30
CA GLY A 70 27.37 -9.11 2.82
C GLY A 70 26.98 -10.40 2.11
N TRP A 71 26.00 -10.32 1.25
CA TRP A 71 25.57 -11.47 0.46
C TRP A 71 26.34 -11.57 -0.84
N ARG A 72 26.87 -12.77 -1.13
CA ARG A 72 27.43 -13.11 -2.43
C ARG A 72 26.36 -13.81 -3.26
N ILE A 73 26.05 -13.26 -4.43
CA ILE A 73 25.07 -13.80 -5.36
C ILE A 73 25.80 -14.51 -6.47
N HIS A 74 25.56 -15.79 -6.65
CA HIS A 74 26.12 -16.60 -7.73
C HIS A 74 25.25 -16.42 -8.97
N LEU A 75 25.91 -16.27 -10.11
CA LEU A 75 25.26 -15.93 -11.35
C LEU A 75 25.06 -17.18 -12.21
N PRO A 76 23.82 -17.52 -12.62
CA PRO A 76 23.60 -18.52 -13.64
C PRO A 76 24.27 -18.13 -14.98
N PRO A 77 24.66 -19.10 -15.83
CA PRO A 77 25.57 -18.85 -16.96
C PRO A 77 24.94 -17.98 -18.08
N LYS A 78 23.62 -17.96 -18.23
CA LYS A 78 22.95 -17.27 -19.35
C LYS A 78 22.27 -15.98 -18.97
N VAL A 79 22.46 -15.48 -17.76
CA VAL A 79 21.78 -14.28 -17.29
C VAL A 79 22.51 -13.01 -17.67
N GLN A 80 21.76 -11.99 -18.06
CA GLN A 80 22.25 -10.62 -18.08
C GLN A 80 22.16 -10.05 -16.67
N VAL A 81 23.23 -9.39 -16.23
CA VAL A 81 23.34 -8.90 -14.85
C VAL A 81 23.46 -7.39 -14.86
N GLU A 82 22.52 -6.77 -14.22
CA GLU A 82 22.48 -5.33 -14.00
C GLU A 82 22.40 -5.02 -12.53
N HIS A 83 22.89 -3.86 -12.15
CA HIS A 83 22.77 -3.37 -10.78
C HIS A 83 22.29 -1.93 -10.75
N LYS A 84 21.69 -1.55 -9.66
CA LYS A 84 21.40 -0.15 -9.33
C LYS A 84 21.74 0.12 -7.88
N GLN A 85 22.24 1.32 -7.62
CA GLN A 85 22.28 1.89 -6.29
C GLN A 85 20.95 2.62 -5.99
N ARG A 86 20.71 2.89 -4.73
CA ARG A 86 19.48 3.55 -4.30
C ARG A 86 19.26 4.88 -5.03
N GLY A 87 18.20 4.96 -5.84
CA GLY A 87 17.85 6.16 -6.61
C GLY A 87 18.37 6.21 -8.04
N ASP A 88 19.25 5.28 -8.43
CA ASP A 88 19.85 5.24 -9.78
C ASP A 88 19.05 4.36 -10.75
N ALA A 89 19.35 4.48 -12.03
CA ALA A 89 18.88 3.55 -13.05
C ALA A 89 19.69 2.24 -13.02
N PHE A 90 19.14 1.17 -13.59
CA PHE A 90 19.87 -0.07 -13.77
C PHE A 90 20.99 0.09 -14.82
N THR A 91 22.18 -0.36 -14.47
CA THR A 91 23.37 -0.38 -15.34
C THR A 91 23.99 -1.76 -15.31
N ALA A 92 24.66 -2.15 -16.40
CA ALA A 92 25.34 -3.44 -16.47
C ALA A 92 26.42 -3.52 -15.38
N VAL A 93 26.53 -4.67 -14.72
CA VAL A 93 27.60 -4.90 -13.74
C VAL A 93 28.94 -5.01 -14.46
N PRO A 94 29.90 -4.13 -14.15
CA PRO A 94 31.21 -4.17 -14.77
C PRO A 94 31.96 -5.45 -14.37
N ASP A 95 32.81 -5.95 -15.27
CA ASP A 95 33.55 -7.21 -15.04
C ASP A 95 34.47 -7.14 -13.81
N SER A 96 34.93 -5.95 -13.43
CA SER A 96 35.72 -5.72 -12.22
C SER A 96 34.97 -6.02 -10.92
N GLN A 97 33.64 -5.99 -10.93
CA GLN A 97 32.80 -6.33 -9.77
C GLN A 97 32.35 -7.80 -9.77
N ARG A 98 32.62 -8.52 -10.87
CA ARG A 98 32.34 -9.94 -10.96
C ARG A 98 33.55 -10.73 -10.45
N VAL A 99 33.34 -11.48 -9.41
CA VAL A 99 34.35 -12.38 -8.87
C VAL A 99 34.15 -13.76 -9.50
N GLN A 100 35.15 -14.27 -10.16
CA GLN A 100 35.15 -15.67 -10.63
C GLN A 100 35.83 -16.54 -9.59
N ASP A 101 35.08 -17.46 -9.01
CA ASP A 101 35.58 -18.43 -8.06
C ASP A 101 35.16 -19.84 -8.53
N GLN A 102 36.14 -20.73 -8.70
CA GLN A 102 35.92 -22.11 -9.16
C GLN A 102 35.06 -22.24 -10.43
N GLY A 103 35.23 -21.33 -11.37
CA GLY A 103 34.45 -21.30 -12.62
C GLY A 103 33.03 -20.75 -12.52
N ARG A 104 32.62 -20.24 -11.35
CA ARG A 104 31.34 -19.58 -11.13
C ARG A 104 31.55 -18.09 -11.00
N ALA A 105 30.75 -17.34 -11.75
CA ALA A 105 30.69 -15.88 -11.59
C ALA A 105 29.81 -15.53 -10.40
N SER A 106 30.22 -14.55 -9.63
CA SER A 106 29.45 -14.06 -8.48
C SER A 106 29.61 -12.56 -8.33
N VAL A 107 28.62 -11.91 -7.68
CA VAL A 107 28.63 -10.48 -7.35
C VAL A 107 28.32 -10.33 -5.87
N THR A 108 29.09 -9.47 -5.19
CA THR A 108 28.79 -9.16 -3.79
C THR A 108 27.75 -8.06 -3.71
N LEU A 109 26.65 -8.35 -3.04
CA LEU A 109 25.58 -7.39 -2.81
C LEU A 109 25.95 -6.47 -1.64
N THR A 110 26.09 -5.20 -1.94
CA THR A 110 26.36 -4.15 -0.93
C THR A 110 25.07 -3.49 -0.46
N ASP A 111 25.13 -2.77 0.66
CA ASP A 111 23.97 -2.07 1.21
C ASP A 111 23.36 -1.06 0.21
N GLY A 112 22.04 -1.14 0.04
CA GLY A 112 21.31 -0.27 -0.89
C GLY A 112 21.45 -0.65 -2.38
N MET A 113 22.20 -1.70 -2.69
CA MET A 113 22.33 -2.25 -4.04
C MET A 113 21.19 -3.22 -4.33
N THR A 114 20.62 -3.12 -5.53
CA THR A 114 19.70 -4.09 -6.09
C THR A 114 20.33 -4.68 -7.34
N LEU A 115 20.36 -6.01 -7.43
CA LEU A 115 20.76 -6.73 -8.64
C LEU A 115 19.53 -7.15 -9.43
N ARG A 116 19.62 -7.10 -10.74
CA ARG A 116 18.63 -7.66 -11.67
C ARG A 116 19.31 -8.70 -12.54
N LEU A 117 18.80 -9.92 -12.48
CA LEU A 117 19.24 -11.05 -13.27
C LEU A 117 18.16 -11.34 -14.30
N THR A 118 18.46 -11.21 -15.59
CA THR A 118 17.47 -11.37 -16.66
C THR A 118 17.85 -12.54 -17.57
N GLU A 119 16.89 -13.42 -17.82
CA GLU A 119 16.99 -14.48 -18.81
C GLU A 119 15.70 -14.54 -19.64
N GLY A 120 15.77 -14.10 -20.89
CA GLY A 120 14.57 -13.96 -21.75
C GLY A 120 13.56 -12.96 -21.22
N GLN A 121 12.36 -13.43 -20.88
CA GLN A 121 11.30 -12.59 -20.28
C GLN A 121 11.27 -12.63 -18.75
N LEU A 122 12.14 -13.45 -18.15
CA LEU A 122 12.23 -13.57 -16.70
C LEU A 122 13.23 -12.57 -16.14
N SER A 123 12.89 -11.92 -15.07
CA SER A 123 13.77 -11.02 -14.32
C SER A 123 13.70 -11.33 -12.84
N LEU A 124 14.83 -11.64 -12.24
CA LEU A 124 14.97 -11.86 -10.80
C LEU A 124 15.65 -10.64 -10.18
N LEU A 125 14.93 -9.90 -9.36
CA LEU A 125 15.53 -8.84 -8.56
C LEU A 125 15.99 -9.39 -7.22
N VAL A 126 17.20 -9.00 -6.84
CA VAL A 126 17.84 -9.41 -5.59
C VAL A 126 18.28 -8.18 -4.84
N GLN A 127 17.83 -8.03 -3.62
CA GLN A 127 18.20 -6.89 -2.77
C GLN A 127 18.44 -7.32 -1.33
N GLY A 128 19.36 -6.65 -0.67
CA GLY A 128 19.53 -6.81 0.77
C GLY A 128 18.25 -6.32 1.45
N SER A 129 17.60 -7.21 2.19
CA SER A 129 16.51 -6.81 3.05
C SER A 129 17.11 -5.98 4.18
N VAL A 130 16.81 -4.69 4.20
CA VAL A 130 16.91 -3.94 5.44
C VAL A 130 15.89 -4.58 6.36
N VAL A 131 16.35 -5.42 7.28
CA VAL A 131 15.48 -5.90 8.34
C VAL A 131 14.99 -4.64 9.04
N LYS A 132 13.78 -4.21 8.71
CA LYS A 132 13.06 -3.34 9.64
C LYS A 132 13.10 -4.13 10.92
N GLU A 133 13.86 -3.63 11.91
CA GLU A 133 13.80 -4.20 13.25
C GLU A 133 12.32 -4.46 13.50
N ARG A 134 11.96 -5.74 13.65
CA ARG A 134 10.61 -6.07 14.08
C ARG A 134 10.41 -5.14 15.25
N VAL A 135 9.44 -4.26 15.13
CA VAL A 135 9.02 -3.40 16.22
C VAL A 135 8.99 -4.33 17.42
N GLY A 136 9.97 -4.18 18.30
CA GLY A 136 10.16 -5.11 19.40
C GLY A 136 8.84 -5.24 20.16
N PRO A 137 8.63 -6.26 20.96
CA PRO A 137 7.40 -6.43 21.71
C PRO A 137 7.12 -5.09 22.40
N LEU A 138 5.91 -4.59 22.21
CA LEU A 138 5.45 -3.28 22.68
C LEU A 138 5.97 -3.05 24.09
N GLN A 139 6.92 -2.14 24.26
CA GLN A 139 7.50 -1.92 25.59
C GLN A 139 6.49 -1.13 26.43
N TRP A 140 6.44 -1.42 27.73
CA TRP A 140 5.52 -0.72 28.65
C TRP A 140 5.54 0.82 28.54
N LYS A 141 6.67 1.41 28.14
CA LYS A 141 6.80 2.84 27.85
C LYS A 141 5.99 3.29 26.61
N ASP A 142 5.80 2.39 25.63
CA ASP A 142 4.99 2.67 24.43
C ASP A 142 3.50 2.57 24.77
N MET A 143 3.14 1.78 25.80
CA MET A 143 1.78 1.70 26.32
C MET A 143 1.32 3.03 26.98
N GLY A 144 2.25 3.80 27.57
CA GLY A 144 1.93 5.13 28.09
C GLY A 144 1.41 6.09 27.02
N TRP A 145 2.03 6.08 25.85
CA TRP A 145 1.56 6.87 24.71
C TRP A 145 0.19 6.40 24.20
N LEU A 146 -0.01 5.09 24.08
CA LEU A 146 -1.30 4.50 23.69
C LEU A 146 -2.41 4.84 24.69
N ALA A 147 -2.12 4.85 25.99
CA ALA A 147 -3.06 5.27 27.01
C ALA A 147 -3.46 6.74 26.88
N ILE A 148 -2.50 7.63 26.59
CA ILE A 148 -2.75 9.06 26.35
C ILE A 148 -3.65 9.25 25.12
N VAL A 149 -3.32 8.58 24.00
CA VAL A 149 -4.12 8.62 22.77
C VAL A 149 -5.52 8.05 23.00
N GLY A 150 -5.63 6.93 23.71
CA GLY A 150 -6.91 6.32 24.08
C GLY A 150 -7.76 7.27 24.96
N LEU A 151 -7.15 7.93 25.92
CA LEU A 151 -7.84 8.89 26.81
C LEU A 151 -8.29 10.11 26.03
N LEU A 152 -7.50 10.57 25.06
CA LEU A 152 -7.85 11.70 24.19
C LEU A 152 -9.02 11.35 23.26
N PHE A 153 -9.07 10.13 22.72
CA PHE A 153 -10.19 9.63 21.92
C PHE A 153 -11.47 9.42 22.74
N LEU A 154 -11.34 8.97 24.00
CA LEU A 154 -12.48 8.79 24.91
C LEU A 154 -13.00 10.13 25.47
N SER A 155 -12.14 11.12 25.66
CA SER A 155 -12.53 12.42 26.21
C SER A 155 -13.47 13.19 25.29
N LEU A 156 -13.35 13.03 23.96
CA LEU A 156 -14.22 13.68 22.99
C LEU A 156 -15.70 13.26 23.13
N PRO A 157 -16.07 11.97 23.06
CA PRO A 157 -17.47 11.57 23.22
C PRO A 157 -18.00 11.82 24.64
N VAL A 158 -17.16 11.65 25.69
CA VAL A 158 -17.55 11.93 27.06
C VAL A 158 -17.76 13.44 27.27
N GLY A 159 -16.88 14.27 26.72
CA GLY A 159 -17.06 15.72 26.71
C GLY A 159 -18.33 16.13 25.99
N PHE A 160 -18.70 15.48 24.90
CA PHE A 160 -19.93 15.71 24.16
C PHE A 160 -21.19 15.28 24.93
N LEU A 161 -21.09 14.19 25.72
CA LEU A 161 -22.18 13.72 26.58
C LEU A 161 -22.42 14.65 27.78
N ILE A 162 -21.36 15.23 28.35
CA ILE A 162 -21.45 16.09 29.55
C ILE A 162 -21.73 17.55 29.18
N ALA A 163 -21.07 18.08 28.16
CA ALA A 163 -21.13 19.48 27.74
C ALA A 163 -21.85 19.68 26.40
N GLY A 164 -22.40 18.62 25.81
CA GLY A 164 -23.10 18.65 24.54
C GLY A 164 -24.32 19.61 24.60
N PRO A 165 -24.74 20.12 23.45
CA PRO A 165 -25.89 21.01 23.41
C PRO A 165 -27.11 20.24 23.93
N THR A 166 -27.80 20.83 24.94
CA THR A 166 -29.08 20.30 25.39
C THR A 166 -30.04 20.22 24.20
N PRO A 167 -30.97 19.24 24.17
CA PRO A 167 -31.91 19.10 23.07
C PRO A 167 -32.67 20.41 22.77
N GLU A 168 -32.88 21.26 23.77
CA GLU A 168 -33.45 22.59 23.62
C GLU A 168 -32.57 23.54 22.81
N ARG A 169 -31.24 23.60 23.10
CA ARG A 169 -30.30 24.42 22.33
C ARG A 169 -30.13 23.91 20.89
N ALA A 170 -30.20 22.60 20.70
CA ALA A 170 -30.13 21.99 19.36
C ALA A 170 -31.41 22.36 18.58
N ALA A 171 -32.60 22.36 19.22
CA ALA A 171 -33.85 22.79 18.61
C ALA A 171 -33.83 24.27 18.24
N GLU A 172 -33.33 25.14 19.14
CA GLU A 172 -33.19 26.58 18.86
C GLU A 172 -32.20 26.85 17.70
N SER A 173 -31.09 26.16 17.66
CA SER A 173 -30.12 26.33 16.58
C SER A 173 -30.68 25.87 15.22
N ASN A 174 -31.45 24.79 15.20
CA ASN A 174 -32.14 24.31 14.01
C ASN A 174 -33.25 25.29 13.56
N ALA A 175 -34.03 25.83 14.53
CA ALA A 175 -35.03 26.83 14.21
C ALA A 175 -34.43 28.11 13.60
N ARG A 176 -33.30 28.58 14.14
CA ARG A 176 -32.58 29.74 13.57
C ARG A 176 -32.03 29.44 12.18
N ALA A 177 -31.47 28.22 11.97
CA ALA A 177 -30.97 27.79 10.66
C ALA A 177 -32.09 27.75 9.61
N LEU A 178 -33.29 27.26 9.98
CA LEU A 178 -34.45 27.24 9.10
C LEU A 178 -34.97 28.66 8.78
N GLN A 179 -34.97 29.56 9.75
CA GLN A 179 -35.34 30.98 9.53
C GLN A 179 -34.38 31.66 8.56
N LEU A 180 -33.06 31.48 8.76
CA LEU A 180 -32.06 32.03 7.85
C LEU A 180 -32.14 31.43 6.44
N ALA A 181 -32.48 30.15 6.31
CA ALA A 181 -32.71 29.51 5.02
C ALA A 181 -33.95 30.11 4.33
N ALA A 182 -35.05 30.29 5.06
CA ALA A 182 -36.25 30.90 4.53
C ALA A 182 -36.05 32.38 4.11
N GLU A 183 -35.32 33.17 4.90
CA GLU A 183 -34.95 34.53 4.53
C GLU A 183 -34.11 34.60 3.26
N LYS A 184 -33.11 33.71 3.15
CA LYS A 184 -32.26 33.60 1.93
C LYS A 184 -33.09 33.22 0.71
N GLU A 185 -34.02 32.27 0.85
CA GLU A 185 -34.91 31.91 -0.26
C GLU A 185 -35.86 33.06 -0.64
N ALA A 186 -36.44 33.77 0.34
CA ALA A 186 -37.25 34.95 0.09
C ALA A 186 -36.45 36.05 -0.62
N ALA A 187 -35.22 36.31 -0.16
CA ALA A 187 -34.32 37.27 -0.81
C ALA A 187 -33.96 36.83 -2.25
N ARG A 188 -33.73 35.55 -2.48
CA ARG A 188 -33.45 34.97 -3.79
C ARG A 188 -34.65 35.08 -4.74
N ARG A 189 -35.87 34.84 -4.25
CA ARG A 189 -37.13 35.01 -5.01
C ARG A 189 -37.32 36.48 -5.41
N LYS A 190 -37.09 37.41 -4.46
CA LYS A 190 -37.10 38.84 -4.73
C LYS A 190 -36.10 39.25 -5.80
N ALA A 191 -34.87 38.78 -5.70
CA ALA A 191 -33.79 39.08 -6.66
C ALA A 191 -34.08 38.53 -8.07
N MET A 192 -34.82 37.42 -8.17
CA MET A 192 -35.24 36.83 -9.44
C MET A 192 -36.53 37.40 -10.00
N GLY A 193 -37.15 38.43 -9.36
CA GLY A 193 -38.39 39.03 -9.84
C GLY A 193 -39.63 38.10 -9.76
N LEU A 194 -39.53 37.01 -8.99
CA LEU A 194 -40.58 36.01 -8.83
C LEU A 194 -41.61 36.36 -7.72
N ASP A 195 -41.58 37.58 -7.25
CA ASP A 195 -42.56 38.13 -6.27
C ASP A 195 -43.91 38.50 -6.93
N THR A 196 -44.37 37.62 -7.83
CA THR A 196 -45.79 37.73 -8.22
C THR A 196 -46.61 37.09 -7.11
N PRO A 197 -47.52 37.83 -6.44
CA PRO A 197 -48.37 37.22 -5.44
C PRO A 197 -49.15 36.08 -6.11
N MET A 198 -48.88 34.87 -5.62
CA MET A 198 -49.61 33.68 -6.07
C MET A 198 -51.08 33.96 -5.87
N ARG A 199 -51.81 34.24 -6.96
CA ARG A 199 -53.22 34.35 -6.96
C ARG A 199 -53.78 33.07 -6.33
N PRO A 200 -54.61 33.17 -5.26
CA PRO A 200 -55.16 31.98 -4.65
C PRO A 200 -55.89 31.20 -5.76
N ILE A 201 -55.45 29.97 -5.98
CA ILE A 201 -56.09 29.06 -6.95
C ILE A 201 -57.48 28.83 -6.43
N THR A 202 -58.46 29.31 -7.15
CA THR A 202 -59.87 29.11 -6.84
C THR A 202 -60.19 27.62 -6.92
N ASP A 203 -61.09 27.13 -6.06
CA ASP A 203 -61.44 25.70 -6.00
C ASP A 203 -61.89 25.13 -7.37
N ALA A 204 -62.44 25.98 -8.23
CA ALA A 204 -62.76 25.65 -9.62
C ALA A 204 -61.53 25.33 -10.51
N GLU A 205 -60.35 25.92 -10.24
CA GLU A 205 -59.10 25.62 -10.95
C GLU A 205 -58.43 24.32 -10.42
N ARG A 206 -58.72 23.95 -9.15
CA ARG A 206 -58.26 22.69 -8.57
C ARG A 206 -58.97 21.49 -9.17
N GLU A 207 -60.26 21.61 -9.49
CA GLU A 207 -61.01 20.53 -10.13
C GLU A 207 -60.59 20.29 -11.58
N GLN A 208 -60.08 21.33 -12.27
CA GLN A 208 -59.60 21.20 -13.64
C GLN A 208 -58.16 20.66 -13.72
N GLN A 209 -57.38 20.72 -12.63
CA GLN A 209 -56.02 20.21 -12.56
C GLN A 209 -55.91 18.79 -11.95
N GLN A 210 -57.04 18.17 -11.64
CA GLN A 210 -57.04 16.76 -11.26
C GLN A 210 -56.72 15.93 -12.54
N PRO A 211 -55.48 15.42 -12.68
CA PRO A 211 -55.16 14.64 -13.88
C PRO A 211 -56.09 13.39 -13.86
N ALA A 212 -56.73 13.15 -14.99
CA ALA A 212 -57.37 11.89 -15.28
C ALA A 212 -56.29 10.82 -15.48
N ASP A 213 -55.50 10.60 -14.46
CA ASP A 213 -54.39 9.69 -14.46
C ASP A 213 -54.83 8.40 -13.74
N ALA A 214 -55.71 7.67 -14.43
CA ALA A 214 -55.72 6.23 -14.31
C ALA A 214 -54.49 5.70 -15.09
N GLY A 215 -53.31 5.88 -14.45
CA GLY A 215 -52.06 5.29 -14.95
C GLY A 215 -52.24 3.76 -15.10
N PRO A 216 -51.71 3.14 -16.15
CA PRO A 216 -51.79 1.71 -16.33
C PRO A 216 -51.18 0.98 -15.13
N GLU A 217 -51.97 0.06 -14.55
CA GLU A 217 -51.49 -0.85 -13.51
C GLU A 217 -50.17 -1.48 -13.96
N VAL A 218 -49.08 -1.12 -13.28
CA VAL A 218 -47.76 -1.76 -13.51
C VAL A 218 -47.85 -3.19 -12.96
N ASN A 219 -48.10 -4.11 -13.85
CA ASN A 219 -48.11 -5.53 -13.56
C ASN A 219 -46.68 -5.99 -13.25
N ILE A 220 -46.32 -6.02 -11.95
CA ILE A 220 -45.01 -6.50 -11.48
C ILE A 220 -45.01 -8.01 -11.56
N PRO A 221 -44.21 -8.63 -12.46
CA PRO A 221 -44.13 -10.08 -12.63
C PRO A 221 -43.70 -10.73 -11.30
N ALA A 222 -44.36 -11.86 -10.99
CA ALA A 222 -44.19 -12.61 -9.72
C ALA A 222 -42.77 -13.13 -9.44
N SER A 223 -41.84 -12.99 -10.39
CA SER A 223 -40.43 -13.40 -10.26
C SER A 223 -39.57 -12.52 -9.33
N PHE A 224 -40.06 -11.37 -8.86
CA PHE A 224 -39.32 -10.47 -7.94
C PHE A 224 -39.66 -10.65 -6.45
N ARG A 225 -40.46 -11.67 -6.08
CA ARG A 225 -40.61 -12.02 -4.65
C ARG A 225 -39.45 -12.93 -4.25
N MET A 226 -38.38 -12.34 -3.73
CA MET A 226 -37.34 -13.09 -3.03
C MET A 226 -37.94 -13.75 -1.78
N ARG A 227 -37.55 -14.99 -1.62
CA ARG A 227 -37.68 -15.78 -0.38
C ARG A 227 -36.68 -15.28 0.64
#